data_1ea3bb8feef84c368d8421c929ac7482
#
_entry.id   1ea3bb8feef84c368d8421c929ac7482
#
_cell.length_a   1.000
_cell.length_b   1.000
_cell.length_c   1.000
_cell.angle_alpha   90.00
_cell.angle_beta   90.00
_cell.angle_gamma   90.00
#
_symmetry.space_group_name_H-M   'P 1'
#
loop_
_entity.id
_entity.type
_entity.pdbx_description
1 polymer ?
#
loop_
_entity_poly.entity_id
_entity_poly.type
_entity_poly.pdbx_seq_one_letter_code
_entity_poly.pdbx_strand_id
1 'polypeptide(L)'
;MEVSTEVVMGRYRPVSGVVAEFNAGVNLGIEGAWFMNPYVGFGGRTAVSSVPVTLSIAESTDRLDSWSASAGAYFSYPITARWRTGGKVLAGYQYYESFSLDGYTLGGHGGPVFGVGTSMTFRANYNLDLRFQPTYYLQPPMACGSRQHLNTLTLGLSANIAF
;
A
#
# COMPACT_ATOMS: atom_id res chain seq x y z
N MET A 1 0.44 -3.82 -14.13
CA MET A 1 0.69 -4.63 -12.93
C MET A 1 1.74 -3.90 -12.10
N GLU A 2 1.48 -3.73 -10.82
CA GLU A 2 2.39 -3.12 -9.87
C GLU A 2 2.94 -4.18 -8.93
N VAL A 3 4.26 -4.18 -8.74
CA VAL A 3 4.93 -4.95 -7.68
C VAL A 3 5.60 -3.96 -6.77
N SER A 4 5.35 -4.06 -5.47
CA SER A 4 5.90 -3.12 -4.50
C SER A 4 6.35 -3.81 -3.23
N THR A 5 7.32 -3.21 -2.55
CA THR A 5 7.70 -3.58 -1.20
C THR A 5 6.94 -2.71 -0.23
N GLU A 6 6.32 -3.33 0.76
CA GLU A 6 5.61 -2.64 1.83
C GLU A 6 6.47 -2.62 3.08
N VAL A 7 6.62 -1.45 3.67
CA VAL A 7 7.34 -1.25 4.93
C VAL A 7 6.38 -0.60 5.91
N VAL A 8 6.00 -1.34 6.96
CA VAL A 8 5.20 -0.79 8.05
C VAL A 8 6.10 0.06 8.93
N MET A 9 5.69 1.30 9.17
CA MET A 9 6.45 2.27 9.93
C MET A 9 5.99 2.27 11.39
N GLY A 10 6.93 1.98 12.30
CA GLY A 10 6.69 2.04 13.74
C GLY A 10 6.36 0.70 14.38
N ARG A 11 6.05 0.76 15.66
CA ARG A 11 5.67 -0.38 16.49
C ARG A 11 4.19 -0.33 16.78
N TYR A 12 3.52 -1.44 16.61
CA TYR A 12 2.11 -1.56 16.90
C TYR A 12 1.90 -2.32 18.21
N ARG A 13 1.00 -1.84 19.06
CA ARG A 13 0.66 -2.46 20.35
C ARG A 13 -0.79 -2.94 20.31
N PRO A 14 -1.03 -4.19 19.92
CA PRO A 14 -2.39 -4.74 19.85
C PRO A 14 -3.08 -4.82 21.20
N VAL A 15 -2.34 -5.17 22.25
CA VAL A 15 -2.80 -5.23 23.64
C VAL A 15 -1.71 -4.74 24.58
N SER A 16 -2.06 -4.46 25.82
CA SER A 16 -1.11 -4.01 26.84
C SER A 16 0.00 -5.04 27.05
N GLY A 17 1.24 -4.62 26.94
CA GLY A 17 2.41 -5.47 27.14
C GLY A 17 2.89 -6.25 25.90
N VAL A 18 2.14 -6.24 24.81
CA VAL A 18 2.52 -6.91 23.56
C VAL A 18 2.90 -5.89 22.50
N VAL A 19 4.05 -6.07 21.86
CA VAL A 19 4.52 -5.24 20.75
C VAL A 19 4.61 -6.10 19.50
N ALA A 20 3.95 -5.70 18.43
CA ALA A 20 4.10 -6.29 17.11
C ALA A 20 5.20 -5.54 16.33
N GLU A 21 6.20 -6.26 15.88
CA GLU A 21 7.26 -5.78 15.02
C GLU A 21 7.06 -6.30 13.60
N PHE A 22 7.18 -5.42 12.64
CA PHE A 22 6.94 -5.71 11.23
C PHE A 22 8.23 -5.67 10.45
N ASN A 23 8.43 -6.67 9.61
CA ASN A 23 9.49 -6.68 8.61
C ASN A 23 8.96 -6.20 7.26
N ALA A 24 9.86 -5.95 6.32
CA ALA A 24 9.47 -5.58 4.98
C ALA A 24 8.63 -6.70 4.33
N GLY A 25 7.47 -6.35 3.83
CA GLY A 25 6.54 -7.26 3.17
C GLY A 25 6.48 -7.05 1.66
N VAL A 26 5.71 -7.89 1.00
CA VAL A 26 5.43 -7.83 -0.44
C VAL A 26 3.99 -7.34 -0.63
N ASN A 27 3.81 -6.43 -1.58
CA ASN A 27 2.52 -5.93 -2.00
C ASN A 27 2.39 -6.08 -3.52
N LEU A 28 1.33 -6.73 -3.95
CA LEU A 28 0.99 -6.93 -5.37
C LEU A 28 -0.31 -6.20 -5.66
N GLY A 29 -0.30 -5.34 -6.70
CA GLY A 29 -1.47 -4.54 -7.02
C GLY A 29 -1.73 -4.37 -8.51
N ILE A 30 -2.97 -4.02 -8.80
CA ILE A 30 -3.42 -3.53 -10.10
C ILE A 30 -3.94 -2.12 -9.89
N GLU A 31 -3.41 -1.20 -10.66
CA GLU A 31 -3.78 0.21 -10.64
C GLU A 31 -4.18 0.66 -12.05
N GLY A 32 -5.27 1.40 -12.15
CA GLY A 32 -5.73 1.99 -13.40
C GLY A 32 -6.24 3.40 -13.16
N ALA A 33 -5.95 4.31 -14.09
CA ALA A 33 -6.44 5.67 -14.05
C ALA A 33 -6.85 6.15 -15.44
N TRP A 34 -7.98 6.85 -15.49
CA TRP A 34 -8.46 7.56 -16.67
C TRP A 34 -8.19 9.05 -16.49
N PHE A 35 -7.52 9.65 -17.47
CA PHE A 35 -7.15 11.06 -17.44
C PHE A 35 -8.13 11.90 -18.25
N MET A 36 -8.78 12.86 -17.59
CA MET A 36 -9.68 13.84 -18.22
C MET A 36 -8.93 14.86 -19.05
N ASN A 37 -7.68 15.14 -18.66
CA ASN A 37 -6.75 16.00 -19.39
C ASN A 37 -5.33 15.48 -19.12
N PRO A 38 -4.27 16.01 -19.77
CA PRO A 38 -2.90 15.52 -19.60
C PRO A 38 -2.34 15.57 -18.16
N TYR A 39 -3.02 16.26 -17.25
CA TYR A 39 -2.51 16.55 -15.92
C TYR A 39 -3.31 15.89 -14.80
N VAL A 40 -4.60 15.68 -14.98
CA VAL A 40 -5.52 15.21 -13.92
C VAL A 40 -6.34 14.05 -14.39
N GLY A 41 -6.37 13.00 -13.59
CA GLY A 41 -7.17 11.80 -13.82
C GLY A 41 -7.81 11.29 -12.55
N PHE A 42 -8.72 10.34 -12.70
CA PHE A 42 -9.33 9.56 -11.63
C PHE A 42 -9.08 8.08 -11.91
N GLY A 43 -8.95 7.32 -10.83
CA GLY A 43 -8.69 5.91 -10.98
C GLY A 43 -8.84 5.15 -9.69
N GLY A 44 -8.43 3.90 -9.73
CA GLY A 44 -8.48 3.02 -8.58
C GLY A 44 -7.31 2.04 -8.55
N ARG A 45 -7.12 1.45 -7.38
CA ARG A 45 -6.11 0.45 -7.10
C ARG A 45 -6.73 -0.66 -6.26
N THR A 46 -6.42 -1.89 -6.61
CA THR A 46 -6.64 -3.05 -5.75
C THR A 46 -5.30 -3.71 -5.48
N ALA A 47 -5.09 -4.18 -4.27
CA ALA A 47 -3.84 -4.82 -3.90
C ALA A 47 -4.05 -5.87 -2.83
N VAL A 48 -3.14 -6.85 -2.82
CA VAL A 48 -2.95 -7.81 -1.75
C VAL A 48 -1.55 -7.64 -1.19
N SER A 49 -1.40 -7.74 0.12
CA SER A 49 -0.09 -7.65 0.76
C SER A 49 0.11 -8.76 1.78
N SER A 50 1.36 -9.12 2.00
CA SER A 50 1.80 -10.11 2.98
C SER A 50 3.02 -9.57 3.69
N VAL A 51 2.88 -9.32 4.99
CA VAL A 51 3.92 -8.71 5.83
C VAL A 51 4.28 -9.66 6.98
N PRO A 52 5.55 -10.06 7.14
CA PRO A 52 5.98 -10.85 8.28
C PRO A 52 5.83 -10.05 9.59
N VAL A 53 5.23 -10.67 10.59
CA VAL A 53 4.97 -10.08 11.91
C VAL A 53 5.58 -10.96 12.99
N THR A 54 6.29 -10.33 13.91
CA THR A 54 6.83 -10.98 15.12
C THR A 54 6.25 -10.28 16.34
N LEU A 55 5.72 -11.04 17.29
CA LEU A 55 5.27 -10.50 18.57
C LEU A 55 6.43 -10.53 19.58
N SER A 56 6.54 -9.50 20.43
CA SER A 56 7.62 -9.37 21.43
C SER A 56 7.63 -10.49 22.49
N ILE A 57 6.54 -11.23 22.60
CA ILE A 57 6.38 -12.35 23.55
C ILE A 57 6.51 -13.72 22.86
N ALA A 58 6.63 -13.76 21.55
CA ALA A 58 6.67 -14.97 20.73
C ALA A 58 8.04 -15.10 20.06
N GLU A 59 8.59 -16.30 20.02
CA GLU A 59 9.77 -16.62 19.20
C GLU A 59 9.39 -16.95 17.75
N SER A 60 8.08 -17.10 17.48
CA SER A 60 7.55 -17.44 16.16
C SER A 60 7.21 -16.18 15.35
N THR A 61 7.39 -16.29 14.03
CA THR A 61 7.00 -15.27 13.06
C THR A 61 5.84 -15.79 12.23
N ASP A 62 4.82 -14.99 12.07
CA ASP A 62 3.68 -15.28 11.18
C ASP A 62 3.52 -14.17 10.14
N ARG A 63 2.53 -14.29 9.26
CA ARG A 63 2.27 -13.32 8.20
C ARG A 63 0.93 -12.65 8.40
N LEU A 64 0.94 -11.33 8.28
CA LEU A 64 -0.26 -10.54 8.17
C LEU A 64 -0.59 -10.35 6.69
N ASP A 65 -1.60 -11.08 6.25
CA ASP A 65 -2.13 -10.94 4.91
C ASP A 65 -3.27 -9.92 4.91
N SER A 66 -3.32 -9.10 3.87
CA SER A 66 -4.37 -8.10 3.72
C SER A 66 -4.73 -7.87 2.27
N TRP A 67 -5.94 -7.38 2.04
CA TRP A 67 -6.34 -6.85 0.74
C TRP A 67 -6.89 -5.44 0.89
N SER A 68 -6.75 -4.64 -0.15
CA SER A 68 -7.24 -3.28 -0.19
C SER A 68 -7.84 -2.93 -1.54
N ALA A 69 -8.84 -2.04 -1.50
CA ALA A 69 -9.40 -1.41 -2.69
C ALA A 69 -9.54 0.09 -2.41
N SER A 70 -9.04 0.90 -3.32
CA SER A 70 -9.05 2.35 -3.18
C SER A 70 -9.29 3.04 -4.52
N ALA A 71 -9.82 4.25 -4.45
CA ALA A 71 -10.03 5.13 -5.61
C ALA A 71 -9.57 6.54 -5.27
N GLY A 72 -9.28 7.36 -6.28
CA GLY A 72 -8.87 8.73 -6.03
C GLY A 72 -8.39 9.48 -7.24
N ALA A 73 -7.74 10.61 -6.97
CA ALA A 73 -7.21 11.52 -7.98
C ALA A 73 -5.74 11.21 -8.27
N TYR A 74 -5.41 11.33 -9.54
CA TYR A 74 -4.07 11.15 -10.07
C TYR A 74 -3.63 12.42 -10.78
N PHE A 75 -2.39 12.79 -10.54
CA PHE A 75 -1.78 13.96 -11.15
C PHE A 75 -0.57 13.53 -11.96
N SER A 76 -0.37 14.15 -13.12
CA SER A 76 0.74 13.82 -14.00
C SER A 76 1.23 15.09 -14.68
N TYR A 77 2.53 15.35 -14.62
CA TYR A 77 3.16 16.51 -15.23
C TYR A 77 4.36 16.09 -16.09
N PRO A 78 4.38 16.42 -17.38
CA PRO A 78 5.53 16.12 -18.24
C PRO A 78 6.71 17.03 -17.90
N ILE A 79 7.87 16.42 -17.63
CA ILE A 79 9.15 17.14 -17.45
C ILE A 79 9.87 17.24 -18.79
N THR A 80 9.88 16.12 -19.53
CA THR A 80 10.46 16.02 -20.87
C THR A 80 9.58 15.11 -21.73
N ALA A 81 9.96 14.88 -22.99
CA ALA A 81 9.24 13.94 -23.89
C ALA A 81 9.23 12.48 -23.34
N ARG A 82 10.19 12.13 -22.49
CA ARG A 82 10.29 10.76 -21.93
C ARG A 82 10.03 10.67 -20.43
N TRP A 83 10.12 11.78 -19.70
CA TRP A 83 9.97 11.78 -18.25
C TRP A 83 8.72 12.54 -17.82
N ARG A 84 7.97 11.92 -16.93
CA ARG A 84 6.81 12.53 -16.26
C ARG A 84 6.97 12.36 -14.76
N THR A 85 6.59 13.38 -14.01
CA THR A 85 6.36 13.28 -12.56
C THR A 85 4.88 13.31 -12.29
N GLY A 86 4.51 12.86 -11.10
CA GLY A 86 3.10 12.86 -10.73
C GLY A 86 2.88 12.60 -9.25
N GLY A 87 1.62 12.55 -8.91
CA GLY A 87 1.18 12.23 -7.57
C GLY A 87 -0.18 11.57 -7.59
N LYS A 88 -0.58 11.02 -6.45
CA LYS A 88 -1.90 10.46 -6.26
C LYS A 88 -2.39 10.69 -4.83
N VAL A 89 -3.69 10.84 -4.69
CA VAL A 89 -4.41 10.82 -3.41
C VAL A 89 -5.49 9.78 -3.51
N LEU A 90 -5.48 8.81 -2.61
CA LEU A 90 -6.37 7.65 -2.63
C LEU A 90 -7.14 7.58 -1.32
N ALA A 91 -8.39 7.13 -1.41
CA ALA A 91 -9.20 6.75 -0.27
C ALA A 91 -9.89 5.42 -0.59
N GLY A 92 -10.03 4.55 0.41
CA GLY A 92 -10.59 3.24 0.17
C GLY A 92 -10.79 2.44 1.45
N TYR A 93 -10.76 1.14 1.29
CA TYR A 93 -10.94 0.18 2.36
C TYR A 93 -9.83 -0.85 2.33
N GLN A 94 -9.35 -1.23 3.50
CA GLN A 94 -8.40 -2.33 3.69
C GLN A 94 -8.94 -3.31 4.70
N TYR A 95 -8.75 -4.59 4.43
CA TYR A 95 -9.12 -5.69 5.32
C TYR A 95 -7.89 -6.54 5.61
N TYR A 96 -7.70 -6.87 6.88
CA TYR A 96 -6.67 -7.78 7.36
C TYR A 96 -7.27 -9.16 7.59
N GLU A 97 -6.63 -10.18 7.06
CA GLU A 97 -6.99 -11.56 7.38
C GLU A 97 -6.65 -11.87 8.84
N SER A 98 -7.47 -12.70 9.47
CA SER A 98 -7.22 -13.10 10.84
C SER A 98 -6.11 -14.14 10.90
N PHE A 99 -5.15 -13.93 11.79
CA PHE A 99 -4.17 -14.94 12.14
C PHE A 99 -4.04 -15.05 13.66
N SER A 100 -3.58 -16.19 14.14
CA SER A 100 -3.40 -16.44 15.56
C SER A 100 -1.94 -16.78 15.86
N LEU A 101 -1.35 -16.04 16.75
CA LEU A 101 0.04 -16.21 17.16
C LEU A 101 0.11 -16.26 18.69
N ASP A 102 0.57 -17.36 19.24
CA ASP A 102 0.69 -17.62 20.69
C ASP A 102 -0.59 -17.29 21.50
N GLY A 103 -1.76 -17.67 20.96
CA GLY A 103 -3.06 -17.43 21.61
C GLY A 103 -3.62 -16.03 21.43
N TYR A 104 -2.91 -15.14 20.74
CA TYR A 104 -3.43 -13.82 20.35
C TYR A 104 -3.96 -13.87 18.92
N THR A 105 -5.22 -13.46 18.73
CA THR A 105 -5.80 -13.31 17.40
C THR A 105 -5.70 -11.85 16.96
N LEU A 106 -5.06 -11.65 15.83
CA LEU A 106 -4.90 -10.36 15.17
C LEU A 106 -5.57 -10.39 13.78
N GLY A 107 -5.95 -9.22 13.27
CA GLY A 107 -6.67 -9.13 11.99
C GLY A 107 -8.15 -9.47 12.11
N GLY A 108 -8.74 -10.05 11.06
CA GLY A 108 -10.16 -10.39 11.00
C GLY A 108 -11.09 -9.17 10.90
N HIS A 109 -10.58 -8.00 10.55
CA HIS A 109 -11.35 -6.77 10.42
C HIS A 109 -10.69 -5.82 9.44
N GLY A 110 -11.41 -4.78 9.09
CA GLY A 110 -10.89 -3.77 8.19
C GLY A 110 -11.44 -2.39 8.50
N GLY A 111 -11.04 -1.44 7.69
CA GLY A 111 -11.47 -0.05 7.85
C GLY A 111 -10.96 0.84 6.72
N PRO A 112 -11.19 2.15 6.86
CA PRO A 112 -10.79 3.11 5.86
C PRO A 112 -9.27 3.18 5.73
N VAL A 113 -8.78 3.30 4.50
CA VAL A 113 -7.38 3.54 4.17
C VAL A 113 -7.27 4.82 3.36
N PHE A 114 -6.26 5.62 3.65
CA PHE A 114 -5.92 6.83 2.91
C PHE A 114 -4.49 6.73 2.43
N GLY A 115 -4.25 7.11 1.18
CA GLY A 115 -2.93 7.05 0.57
C GLY A 115 -2.58 8.38 -0.10
N VAL A 116 -1.32 8.79 0.04
CA VAL A 116 -0.74 9.87 -0.72
C VAL A 116 0.59 9.40 -1.29
N GLY A 117 0.80 9.63 -2.58
CA GLY A 117 2.01 9.17 -3.24
C GLY A 117 2.50 10.14 -4.28
N THR A 118 3.77 9.97 -4.61
CA THR A 118 4.41 10.61 -5.75
C THR A 118 4.82 9.55 -6.76
N SER A 119 5.10 9.96 -7.99
CA SER A 119 5.55 9.02 -9.01
C SER A 119 6.54 9.69 -9.96
N MET A 120 7.46 8.89 -10.47
CA MET A 120 8.31 9.23 -11.58
C MET A 120 8.14 8.16 -12.66
N THR A 121 7.80 8.58 -13.86
CA THR A 121 7.51 7.69 -14.98
C THR A 121 8.50 7.96 -16.10
N PHE A 122 9.10 6.90 -16.61
CA PHE A 122 9.98 6.93 -17.78
C PHE A 122 9.29 6.20 -18.93
N ARG A 123 9.11 6.88 -20.05
CA ARG A 123 8.62 6.29 -21.29
C ARG A 123 9.75 5.55 -22.00
N ALA A 124 9.75 4.23 -21.92
CA ALA A 124 10.73 3.40 -22.56
C ALA A 124 10.51 3.30 -24.09
N ASN A 125 9.24 3.18 -24.50
CA ASN A 125 8.81 3.23 -25.91
C ASN A 125 7.33 3.71 -25.99
N TYR A 126 6.73 3.65 -27.20
CA TYR A 126 5.35 4.14 -27.40
C TYR A 126 4.30 3.42 -26.56
N ASN A 127 4.53 2.17 -26.21
CA ASN A 127 3.57 1.32 -25.52
C ASN A 127 3.98 0.94 -24.09
N LEU A 128 5.18 1.33 -23.63
CA LEU A 128 5.70 0.91 -22.34
C LEU A 128 6.22 2.10 -21.54
N ASP A 129 5.59 2.32 -20.41
CA ASP A 129 6.04 3.24 -19.38
C ASP A 129 6.48 2.45 -18.15
N LEU A 130 7.66 2.77 -17.62
CA LEU A 130 8.17 2.28 -16.35
C LEU A 130 7.93 3.36 -15.29
N ARG A 131 7.31 2.99 -14.18
CA ARG A 131 6.97 3.93 -13.12
C ARG A 131 7.55 3.48 -11.77
N PHE A 132 8.22 4.40 -11.09
CA PHE A 132 8.56 4.31 -9.68
C PHE A 132 7.61 5.17 -8.87
N GLN A 133 7.02 4.61 -7.79
CA GLN A 133 5.99 5.32 -7.02
C GLN A 133 6.03 4.99 -5.53
N PRO A 134 6.72 5.79 -4.74
CA PRO A 134 6.54 5.77 -3.29
C PRO A 134 5.14 6.27 -2.91
N THR A 135 4.47 5.51 -2.05
CA THR A 135 3.14 5.86 -1.56
C THR A 135 3.10 5.62 -0.05
N TYR A 136 2.69 6.63 0.69
CA TYR A 136 2.44 6.56 2.11
C TYR A 136 0.96 6.28 2.34
N TYR A 137 0.67 5.28 3.19
CA TYR A 137 -0.68 4.90 3.57
C TYR A 137 -0.89 5.07 5.06
N LEU A 138 -2.02 5.66 5.41
CA LEU A 138 -2.62 5.59 6.73
C LEU A 138 -3.66 4.48 6.68
N GLN A 139 -3.39 3.38 7.36
CA GLN A 139 -4.20 2.17 7.36
C GLN A 139 -5.05 2.05 8.63
N PRO A 140 -6.14 1.25 8.62
CA PRO A 140 -6.93 1.01 9.82
C PRO A 140 -6.11 0.26 10.90
N PRO A 141 -6.54 0.33 12.17
CA PRO A 141 -5.91 -0.46 13.22
C PRO A 141 -6.06 -1.96 12.95
N MET A 142 -5.03 -2.72 13.31
CA MET A 142 -4.94 -4.16 13.04
C MET A 142 -5.71 -5.01 14.06
N ALA A 143 -6.02 -4.47 15.24
CA ALA A 143 -6.79 -5.14 16.27
C ALA A 143 -8.08 -4.40 16.59
N CYS A 144 -9.16 -5.14 16.74
CA CYS A 144 -10.46 -4.59 17.13
C CYS A 144 -10.35 -3.85 18.47
N GLY A 145 -10.85 -2.61 18.53
CA GLY A 145 -10.76 -1.76 19.72
C GLY A 145 -9.44 -0.99 19.87
N SER A 146 -8.44 -1.25 19.06
CA SER A 146 -7.23 -0.43 19.03
C SER A 146 -7.52 0.92 18.36
N ARG A 147 -6.95 1.99 18.91
CA ARG A 147 -6.97 3.32 18.30
C ARG A 147 -5.72 3.64 17.50
N GLN A 148 -4.76 2.72 17.48
CA GLN A 148 -3.49 2.94 16.81
C GLN A 148 -3.60 2.53 15.33
N HIS A 149 -3.53 3.52 14.45
CA HIS A 149 -3.44 3.31 13.00
C HIS A 149 -2.05 2.79 12.62
N LEU A 150 -2.01 2.01 11.54
CA LEU A 150 -0.75 1.62 10.91
C LEU A 150 -0.35 2.68 9.89
N ASN A 151 0.92 3.01 9.90
CA ASN A 151 1.55 3.87 8.90
C ASN A 151 2.45 3.00 8.02
N THR A 152 2.21 3.04 6.73
CA THR A 152 2.93 2.18 5.78
C THR A 152 3.51 3.00 4.65
N LEU A 153 4.76 2.74 4.32
CA LEU A 153 5.39 3.24 3.10
C LEU A 153 5.50 2.09 2.09
N THR A 154 4.90 2.26 0.94
CA THR A 154 5.00 1.31 -0.16
C THR A 154 5.92 1.89 -1.24
N LEU A 155 6.95 1.15 -1.62
CA LEU A 155 7.84 1.49 -2.73
C LEU A 155 7.47 0.63 -3.93
N GLY A 156 6.77 1.20 -4.88
CA GLY A 156 6.23 0.49 -6.03
C GLY A 156 7.05 0.68 -7.30
N LEU A 157 7.21 -0.42 -8.04
CA LEU A 157 7.64 -0.42 -9.44
C LEU A 157 6.51 -0.98 -10.28
N SER A 158 6.14 -0.27 -11.34
CA SER A 158 5.10 -0.74 -12.25
C SER A 158 5.49 -0.56 -13.71
N ALA A 159 4.99 -1.45 -14.54
CA ALA A 159 5.02 -1.34 -15.99
C ALA A 159 3.58 -1.07 -16.47
N ASN A 160 3.39 0.03 -17.19
CA ASN A 160 2.10 0.39 -17.78
C ASN A 160 2.19 0.16 -19.28
N ILE A 161 1.21 -0.56 -19.80
CA ILE A 161 1.08 -0.81 -21.23
C ILE A 161 -0.07 0.08 -21.73
N ALA A 162 0.22 0.97 -22.66
CA ALA A 162 -0.81 1.75 -23.37
C ALA A 162 -1.30 0.95 -24.57
N PHE A 163 -2.62 0.86 -24.70
CA PHE A 163 -3.30 0.22 -25.83
C PHE A 163 -3.84 1.28 -26.79
#